data_351b7549a89b285244761ee7573fc08c
#
_entry.id   351b7549a89b285244761ee7573fc08c
#
_cell.length_a   1.000
_cell.length_b   1.000
_cell.length_c   1.000
_cell.angle_alpha   90.00
_cell.angle_beta   90.00
_cell.angle_gamma   90.00
#
_symmetry.space_group_name_H-M   'P 1'
#
loop_
_entity.id
_entity.type
_entity.pdbx_description
1 polymer ?
#
loop_
_entity_poly.entity_id
_entity_poly.type
_entity_poly.pdbx_seq_one_letter_code
_entity_poly.pdbx_strand_id
1 'polypeptide(L)'
;MDSLISSIDCCFPFSRIWVNNATLELEPIREIDPVHIVYPNEILKDPKLVIIFFHGIVSERNIAHAWEETWTSTNNSEGGKPTFWIKEWLPEDVGENIQILSLSYDANIFGVNDNITDIGKNLIESLVGNQRFADLWCAPIVLVGYSFGGLITKSLVVEAKGRCNQRMRNDVDLIMNQHCRNFINNLNGMVFYGVPHGGGTKEYFTYFKTQCQKIYSFNKMYSKTQPNLLMNVQVFNRQMEELSVTFDQVKANLIVYAFGEGEPINKNEEVLVPYASAQRLSNNNNYKIEDANHLTICQPRTKNHISYTKLVQILNLCLQNPTWLPSLPPCEVGLEQRAKDINKKLQKVPIIGLIGMGGIGKTTLAQKIYHLFHKDYEKFSFLEDVKSKAMHLVQRRLLHDLCGQIKPNSEDVNAYDLKCITNCMMSKKVLVVVDDVGTRENLKALLQVLVVKGGERESKVIITCQNWQTLRLEGVSEDGKVDVALLNVEQARELLSYHVFKGVSKPIHKGFENIFEKIVKACAGLPLSLEMMGGFLHAHLHLKVDDQLPIWEEALQKLNNMEPLYGDKNDKLYNTLEFCYNGLADSERGRRIRRHVIKRK
;
A
#
# COMPACT_ATOMS: atom_id res chain seq x y z
N MET A 1 42.55 -0.40 -27.12
CA MET A 1 41.16 -0.87 -27.14
C MET A 1 40.84 -1.80 -25.98
N ASP A 2 41.86 -2.41 -25.37
CA ASP A 2 41.69 -3.39 -24.27
C ASP A 2 41.48 -2.79 -22.88
N SER A 3 41.74 -1.48 -22.68
CA SER A 3 41.53 -0.83 -21.39
C SER A 3 40.11 -0.28 -21.17
N LEU A 4 39.28 -0.28 -22.19
CA LEU A 4 37.87 0.16 -22.12
C LEU A 4 36.88 -0.99 -21.85
N ILE A 5 37.35 -2.24 -21.97
CA ILE A 5 36.54 -3.43 -21.79
C ILE A 5 36.41 -3.82 -20.31
N SER A 6 37.41 -3.51 -19.49
CA SER A 6 37.46 -3.93 -18.07
C SER A 6 36.52 -3.16 -17.12
N SER A 7 36.04 -1.98 -17.53
CA SER A 7 35.12 -1.17 -16.68
C SER A 7 33.65 -1.36 -16.98
N ILE A 8 33.31 -2.13 -18.04
CA ILE A 8 31.93 -2.35 -18.49
C ILE A 8 31.34 -3.66 -17.90
N ASP A 9 32.20 -4.53 -17.38
CA ASP A 9 31.86 -5.90 -17.00
C ASP A 9 31.10 -6.04 -15.65
N CYS A 10 30.95 -5.00 -14.87
CA CYS A 10 30.49 -5.14 -13.49
C CYS A 10 28.97 -5.05 -13.27
N CYS A 11 28.18 -4.72 -14.28
CA CYS A 11 26.74 -4.46 -14.08
C CYS A 11 25.81 -5.16 -15.04
N PHE A 12 26.37 -5.64 -16.11
CA PHE A 12 25.85 -6.75 -16.88
C PHE A 12 26.97 -7.77 -16.87
N PRO A 13 26.78 -9.01 -16.42
CA PRO A 13 27.83 -10.01 -16.41
C PRO A 13 28.17 -10.47 -17.83
N PHE A 14 28.82 -9.57 -18.59
CA PHE A 14 29.30 -9.83 -19.93
C PHE A 14 30.71 -10.45 -19.98
N SER A 15 31.36 -10.66 -18.83
CA SER A 15 32.77 -10.99 -18.76
C SER A 15 33.13 -12.47 -18.97
N ARG A 16 32.16 -13.33 -19.32
CA ARG A 16 32.47 -14.73 -19.68
C ARG A 16 31.83 -15.16 -20.98
N ILE A 17 32.08 -14.42 -22.07
CA ILE A 17 31.81 -14.92 -23.40
C ILE A 17 33.09 -15.56 -23.94
N TRP A 18 33.28 -16.83 -23.70
CA TRP A 18 34.10 -17.66 -24.57
C TRP A 18 33.30 -17.94 -25.83
N VAL A 19 33.74 -17.33 -26.95
CA VAL A 19 33.17 -17.59 -28.27
C VAL A 19 33.67 -18.95 -28.73
N ASN A 20 32.91 -20.00 -28.47
CA ASN A 20 32.99 -21.22 -29.25
C ASN A 20 31.97 -21.13 -30.39
N ASN A 21 32.45 -21.19 -31.62
CA ASN A 21 31.66 -21.30 -32.85
C ASN A 21 30.90 -22.64 -32.87
N ALA A 22 29.83 -22.76 -32.09
CA ALA A 22 28.85 -23.83 -32.26
C ALA A 22 27.49 -23.16 -32.45
N THR A 23 26.77 -23.62 -33.47
CA THR A 23 25.38 -23.26 -33.75
C THR A 23 24.54 -23.36 -32.49
N LEU A 24 24.15 -22.21 -31.94
CA LEU A 24 23.26 -22.14 -30.80
C LEU A 24 21.85 -22.49 -31.24
N GLU A 25 21.42 -23.71 -31.01
CA GLU A 25 20.01 -24.03 -30.88
C GLU A 25 19.48 -23.29 -29.65
N LEU A 26 18.53 -22.39 -29.86
CA LEU A 26 17.78 -21.73 -28.79
C LEU A 26 16.99 -22.83 -28.06
N GLU A 27 17.43 -23.24 -26.90
CA GLU A 27 16.54 -24.01 -26.02
C GLU A 27 15.25 -23.21 -25.80
N PRO A 28 14.09 -23.86 -25.84
CA PRO A 28 12.83 -23.18 -25.57
C PRO A 28 12.92 -22.60 -24.16
N ILE A 29 12.48 -21.34 -24.00
CA ILE A 29 12.42 -20.65 -22.71
C ILE A 29 11.65 -21.55 -21.76
N ARG A 30 12.35 -22.24 -20.87
CA ARG A 30 11.72 -22.99 -19.77
C ARG A 30 10.92 -21.97 -18.97
N GLU A 31 9.72 -22.34 -18.57
CA GLU A 31 8.89 -21.58 -17.64
C GLU A 31 9.72 -21.31 -16.37
N ILE A 32 10.26 -20.10 -16.25
CA ILE A 32 11.11 -19.70 -15.13
C ILE A 32 10.15 -19.45 -13.96
N ASP A 33 10.33 -20.16 -12.83
CA ASP A 33 9.61 -19.83 -11.59
C ASP A 33 9.94 -18.36 -11.26
N PRO A 34 8.95 -17.46 -11.25
CA PRO A 34 9.20 -16.04 -11.03
C PRO A 34 9.62 -15.73 -9.58
N VAL A 35 9.53 -16.68 -8.66
CA VAL A 35 9.78 -16.45 -7.22
C VAL A 35 10.90 -17.35 -6.70
N HIS A 36 12.05 -16.76 -6.42
CA HIS A 36 13.20 -17.44 -5.86
C HIS A 36 13.25 -17.31 -4.34
N ILE A 37 13.31 -18.43 -3.65
CA ILE A 37 13.47 -18.47 -2.19
C ILE A 37 14.97 -18.33 -1.89
N VAL A 38 15.38 -17.16 -1.36
CA VAL A 38 16.78 -16.85 -1.10
C VAL A 38 17.22 -17.32 0.28
N TYR A 39 16.39 -17.03 1.31
CA TYR A 39 16.70 -17.40 2.70
C TYR A 39 15.42 -17.52 3.53
N PRO A 40 15.31 -18.51 4.40
CA PRO A 40 16.06 -19.76 4.31
C PRO A 40 15.70 -20.50 3.02
N ASN A 41 16.31 -21.63 2.71
CA ASN A 41 16.06 -22.36 1.45
C ASN A 41 14.64 -22.98 1.35
N GLU A 42 13.83 -22.83 2.38
CA GLU A 42 12.44 -23.28 2.47
C GLU A 42 11.52 -22.13 2.89
N ILE A 43 10.21 -22.29 2.68
CA ILE A 43 9.22 -21.30 3.11
C ILE A 43 8.96 -21.47 4.61
N LEU A 44 9.22 -20.40 5.36
CA LEU A 44 8.91 -20.34 6.78
C LEU A 44 7.39 -20.27 7.01
N LYS A 45 6.91 -21.06 7.95
CA LYS A 45 5.49 -20.99 8.36
C LYS A 45 5.14 -19.73 9.13
N ASP A 46 6.11 -19.12 9.79
CA ASP A 46 5.93 -17.98 10.69
C ASP A 46 7.17 -17.06 10.69
N PRO A 47 7.49 -16.39 9.57
CA PRO A 47 8.58 -15.42 9.56
C PRO A 47 8.19 -14.18 10.36
N LYS A 48 9.16 -13.58 11.04
CA LYS A 48 8.96 -12.26 11.68
C LYS A 48 8.94 -11.12 10.68
N LEU A 49 9.50 -11.33 9.50
CA LEU A 49 9.56 -10.35 8.42
C LEU A 49 9.71 -11.07 7.08
N VAL A 50 9.01 -10.61 6.07
CA VAL A 50 9.17 -11.03 4.67
C VAL A 50 9.79 -9.89 3.88
N ILE A 51 10.90 -10.15 3.18
CA ILE A 51 11.60 -9.16 2.37
C ILE A 51 11.59 -9.65 0.93
N ILE A 52 11.09 -8.84 0.00
CA ILE A 52 10.95 -9.21 -1.41
C ILE A 52 11.73 -8.24 -2.28
N PHE A 53 12.65 -8.77 -3.07
CA PHE A 53 13.57 -8.02 -3.90
C PHE A 53 13.17 -8.04 -5.38
N PHE A 54 13.21 -6.87 -6.03
CA PHE A 54 12.83 -6.66 -7.42
C PHE A 54 13.99 -6.09 -8.20
N HIS A 55 14.52 -6.83 -9.17
CA HIS A 55 15.63 -6.41 -10.01
C HIS A 55 15.27 -5.30 -11.02
N GLY A 56 16.27 -4.65 -11.59
CA GLY A 56 16.09 -3.62 -12.61
C GLY A 56 15.89 -4.20 -14.02
N ILE A 57 16.14 -3.35 -15.01
CA ILE A 57 16.18 -3.76 -16.42
C ILE A 57 17.31 -4.76 -16.64
N VAL A 58 17.03 -5.82 -17.39
CA VAL A 58 18.00 -6.89 -17.72
C VAL A 58 18.03 -7.16 -19.22
N SER A 59 19.11 -7.77 -19.70
CA SER A 59 19.16 -8.33 -21.05
C SER A 59 18.47 -9.68 -21.09
N GLU A 60 17.96 -10.07 -22.25
CA GLU A 60 17.27 -11.34 -22.48
C GLU A 60 18.05 -12.57 -21.95
N ARG A 61 19.39 -12.52 -22.08
CA ARG A 61 20.28 -13.61 -21.65
C ARG A 61 20.41 -13.73 -20.12
N ASN A 62 20.09 -12.69 -19.37
CA ASN A 62 20.32 -12.62 -17.92
C ASN A 62 19.03 -12.69 -17.08
N ILE A 63 17.87 -12.82 -17.71
CA ILE A 63 16.58 -12.88 -16.99
C ILE A 63 16.62 -14.00 -15.94
N ALA A 64 17.18 -15.17 -16.27
CA ALA A 64 17.23 -16.32 -15.39
C ALA A 64 18.09 -16.10 -14.12
N HIS A 65 19.04 -15.17 -14.15
CA HIS A 65 19.99 -14.92 -13.05
C HIS A 65 19.85 -13.52 -12.42
N ALA A 66 18.98 -12.67 -12.94
CA ALA A 66 18.81 -11.29 -12.49
C ALA A 66 18.44 -11.17 -11.00
N TRP A 67 17.71 -12.15 -10.48
CA TRP A 67 17.30 -12.24 -9.08
C TRP A 67 18.48 -12.38 -8.10
N GLU A 68 19.62 -12.88 -8.54
CA GLU A 68 20.85 -13.07 -7.76
C GLU A 68 21.90 -12.01 -8.11
N GLU A 69 22.15 -11.82 -9.41
CA GLU A 69 23.22 -10.94 -9.90
C GLU A 69 23.03 -9.47 -9.49
N THR A 70 21.78 -8.99 -9.51
CA THR A 70 21.46 -7.61 -9.08
C THR A 70 21.92 -7.33 -7.64
N TRP A 71 21.84 -8.31 -6.77
CA TRP A 71 22.11 -8.20 -5.34
C TRP A 71 23.46 -8.82 -4.95
N THR A 72 24.31 -9.07 -5.93
CA THR A 72 25.67 -9.58 -5.70
C THR A 72 26.68 -8.46 -5.81
N SER A 73 27.39 -8.19 -4.73
CA SER A 73 28.48 -7.20 -4.70
C SER A 73 29.74 -7.78 -5.33
N THR A 74 30.26 -7.12 -6.36
CA THR A 74 31.47 -7.55 -7.07
C THR A 74 32.71 -6.74 -6.68
N ASN A 75 32.54 -5.62 -5.97
CA ASN A 75 33.59 -4.65 -5.67
C ASN A 75 34.08 -4.73 -4.22
N ASN A 76 34.54 -5.89 -3.77
CA ASN A 76 35.27 -5.95 -2.51
C ASN A 76 36.66 -5.35 -2.70
N SER A 77 37.00 -4.36 -1.89
CA SER A 77 38.21 -3.52 -1.96
C SER A 77 39.55 -4.27 -1.86
N GLU A 78 39.57 -5.60 -1.75
CA GLU A 78 40.76 -6.45 -1.53
C GLU A 78 40.78 -7.73 -2.38
N GLY A 79 40.14 -7.75 -3.57
CA GLY A 79 40.13 -8.96 -4.43
C GLY A 79 39.30 -10.12 -3.88
N GLY A 80 38.31 -9.81 -3.04
CA GLY A 80 37.39 -10.78 -2.46
C GLY A 80 36.43 -11.41 -3.49
N LYS A 81 35.88 -12.55 -3.15
CA LYS A 81 34.86 -13.22 -3.96
C LYS A 81 33.58 -12.36 -4.03
N PRO A 82 32.83 -12.40 -5.15
CA PRO A 82 31.49 -11.82 -5.21
C PRO A 82 30.63 -12.32 -4.05
N THR A 83 29.89 -11.41 -3.41
CA THR A 83 29.07 -11.71 -2.23
C THR A 83 27.60 -11.48 -2.55
N PHE A 84 26.78 -12.52 -2.45
CA PHE A 84 25.33 -12.41 -2.55
C PHE A 84 24.78 -11.88 -1.22
N TRP A 85 24.90 -10.57 -1.00
CA TRP A 85 24.76 -9.91 0.29
C TRP A 85 23.37 -10.03 0.91
N ILE A 86 22.29 -10.17 0.11
CA ILE A 86 20.95 -10.38 0.67
C ILE A 86 20.79 -11.74 1.34
N LYS A 87 21.54 -12.73 0.90
CA LYS A 87 21.57 -14.07 1.48
C LYS A 87 22.55 -14.20 2.63
N GLU A 88 23.74 -13.58 2.46
CA GLU A 88 24.87 -13.80 3.37
C GLU A 88 24.84 -12.84 4.57
N TRP A 89 24.45 -11.55 4.35
CA TRP A 89 24.55 -10.54 5.40
C TRP A 89 23.24 -10.25 6.14
N LEU A 90 22.10 -10.22 5.42
CA LEU A 90 20.84 -9.81 6.05
C LEU A 90 20.39 -10.74 7.20
N PRO A 91 20.48 -12.08 7.10
CA PRO A 91 20.09 -12.94 8.20
C PRO A 91 20.90 -12.70 9.48
N GLU A 92 22.20 -12.39 9.36
CA GLU A 92 23.07 -12.07 10.50
C GLU A 92 22.67 -10.76 11.17
N ASP A 93 22.36 -9.72 10.37
CA ASP A 93 22.19 -8.34 10.87
C ASP A 93 20.72 -7.99 11.21
N VAL A 94 19.74 -8.75 10.66
CA VAL A 94 18.30 -8.54 10.88
C VAL A 94 17.70 -9.64 11.76
N GLY A 95 18.25 -10.85 11.70
CA GLY A 95 17.83 -12.03 12.46
C GLY A 95 17.43 -13.20 11.57
N GLU A 96 17.59 -14.41 12.10
CA GLU A 96 17.44 -15.66 11.33
C GLU A 96 15.97 -15.98 10.96
N ASN A 97 15.00 -15.47 11.71
CA ASN A 97 13.57 -15.74 11.44
C ASN A 97 12.96 -14.72 10.46
N ILE A 98 13.61 -14.53 9.30
CA ILE A 98 13.15 -13.71 8.20
C ILE A 98 13.03 -14.56 6.93
N GLN A 99 12.06 -14.24 6.08
CA GLN A 99 11.95 -14.83 4.75
C GLN A 99 12.43 -13.82 3.71
N ILE A 100 13.40 -14.21 2.89
CA ILE A 100 13.91 -13.41 1.77
C ILE A 100 13.51 -14.07 0.47
N LEU A 101 12.78 -13.33 -0.36
CA LEU A 101 12.43 -13.71 -1.72
C LEU A 101 13.09 -12.75 -2.70
N SER A 102 13.53 -13.25 -3.85
CA SER A 102 13.95 -12.42 -4.99
C SER A 102 13.19 -12.86 -6.22
N LEU A 103 12.74 -11.89 -7.03
CA LEU A 103 11.86 -12.15 -8.15
C LEU A 103 12.61 -12.14 -9.47
N SER A 104 12.20 -13.03 -10.38
CA SER A 104 12.53 -12.97 -11.80
C SER A 104 11.28 -12.63 -12.60
N TYR A 105 11.36 -11.66 -13.48
CA TYR A 105 10.30 -11.28 -14.41
C TYR A 105 10.93 -10.75 -15.70
N ASP A 106 10.17 -10.78 -16.78
CA ASP A 106 10.65 -10.26 -18.05
C ASP A 106 10.69 -8.73 -18.01
N ALA A 107 11.81 -8.21 -17.52
CA ALA A 107 12.18 -6.80 -17.64
C ALA A 107 13.08 -6.57 -18.87
N ASN A 108 12.92 -7.40 -19.89
CA ASN A 108 13.64 -7.28 -21.14
C ASN A 108 13.17 -6.03 -21.89
N ILE A 109 14.12 -5.16 -22.19
CA ILE A 109 13.87 -3.93 -22.95
C ILE A 109 13.26 -4.23 -24.34
N PHE A 110 13.49 -5.42 -24.86
CA PHE A 110 13.07 -5.89 -26.18
C PHE A 110 11.81 -6.75 -26.16
N GLY A 111 11.26 -7.05 -24.97
CA GLY A 111 10.00 -7.76 -24.83
C GLY A 111 8.88 -7.07 -25.60
N VAL A 112 8.20 -7.84 -26.44
CA VAL A 112 7.31 -7.28 -27.46
C VAL A 112 5.98 -6.82 -26.87
N ASN A 113 5.55 -7.30 -25.69
CA ASN A 113 4.17 -7.20 -25.26
C ASN A 113 3.92 -6.72 -23.82
N ASP A 114 4.86 -6.79 -22.89
CA ASP A 114 4.56 -6.51 -21.49
C ASP A 114 4.91 -5.07 -21.10
N ASN A 115 3.91 -4.33 -20.61
CA ASN A 115 4.11 -3.04 -19.95
C ASN A 115 4.23 -3.24 -18.43
N ILE A 116 4.56 -2.17 -17.69
CA ILE A 116 4.70 -2.19 -16.22
C ILE A 116 3.48 -2.79 -15.51
N THR A 117 2.29 -2.48 -16.02
CA THR A 117 1.02 -2.95 -15.42
C THR A 117 0.84 -4.45 -15.66
N ASP A 118 1.20 -4.96 -16.83
CA ASP A 118 1.05 -6.38 -17.14
C ASP A 118 2.03 -7.24 -16.33
N ILE A 119 3.27 -6.80 -16.18
CA ILE A 119 4.23 -7.44 -15.26
C ILE A 119 3.68 -7.44 -13.82
N GLY A 120 3.13 -6.32 -13.36
CA GLY A 120 2.50 -6.23 -12.04
C GLY A 120 1.34 -7.21 -11.85
N LYS A 121 0.46 -7.37 -12.87
CA LYS A 121 -0.64 -8.34 -12.85
C LYS A 121 -0.14 -9.79 -12.81
N ASN A 122 0.85 -10.13 -13.63
CA ASN A 122 1.44 -11.47 -13.65
C ASN A 122 2.05 -11.83 -12.28
N LEU A 123 2.72 -10.87 -11.63
CA LEU A 123 3.26 -11.06 -10.29
C LEU A 123 2.19 -11.20 -9.21
N ILE A 124 1.01 -10.60 -9.37
CA ILE A 124 -0.11 -10.86 -8.45
C ILE A 124 -0.48 -12.34 -8.47
N GLU A 125 -0.53 -12.95 -9.63
CA GLU A 125 -0.94 -14.35 -9.78
C GLU A 125 0.16 -15.32 -9.32
N SER A 126 1.39 -15.09 -9.72
CA SER A 126 2.51 -15.97 -9.42
C SER A 126 3.04 -15.86 -7.99
N LEU A 127 2.95 -14.67 -7.37
CA LEU A 127 3.45 -14.42 -6.02
C LEU A 127 2.31 -14.31 -5.01
N VAL A 128 1.48 -13.25 -5.10
CA VAL A 128 0.51 -12.93 -4.04
C VAL A 128 -0.63 -13.93 -3.99
N GLY A 129 -1.15 -14.36 -5.14
CA GLY A 129 -2.23 -15.32 -5.27
C GLY A 129 -1.80 -16.78 -5.13
N ASN A 130 -0.53 -17.04 -5.21
CA ASN A 130 -0.01 -18.41 -5.12
C ASN A 130 -0.15 -18.95 -3.70
N GLN A 131 -0.89 -20.06 -3.56
CA GLN A 131 -1.17 -20.71 -2.28
C GLN A 131 0.11 -21.12 -1.53
N ARG A 132 1.20 -21.40 -2.23
CA ARG A 132 2.50 -21.73 -1.65
C ARG A 132 3.02 -20.64 -0.70
N PHE A 133 2.71 -19.37 -0.98
CA PHE A 133 3.20 -18.22 -0.22
C PHE A 133 2.14 -17.59 0.70
N ALA A 134 0.94 -18.14 0.77
CA ALA A 134 -0.20 -17.56 1.46
C ALA A 134 0.08 -17.23 2.94
N ASP A 135 0.81 -18.09 3.63
CA ASP A 135 1.15 -17.93 5.05
C ASP A 135 2.14 -16.76 5.27
N LEU A 136 2.97 -16.45 4.30
CA LEU A 136 3.92 -15.34 4.37
C LEU A 136 3.20 -13.98 4.46
N TRP A 137 2.00 -13.86 3.90
CA TRP A 137 1.25 -12.61 3.92
C TRP A 137 0.61 -12.28 5.27
N CYS A 138 0.85 -13.11 6.28
CA CYS A 138 0.48 -12.83 7.67
C CYS A 138 1.58 -12.08 8.45
N ALA A 139 2.80 -12.05 7.94
CA ALA A 139 3.94 -11.36 8.53
C ALA A 139 4.12 -9.94 7.94
N PRO A 140 4.83 -9.03 8.64
CA PRO A 140 5.26 -7.75 8.07
C PRO A 140 6.04 -7.95 6.77
N ILE A 141 5.74 -7.13 5.75
CA ILE A 141 6.35 -7.24 4.41
C ILE A 141 7.11 -5.96 4.10
N VAL A 142 8.32 -6.10 3.59
CA VAL A 142 9.12 -5.01 3.01
C VAL A 142 9.46 -5.35 1.56
N LEU A 143 9.16 -4.42 0.65
CA LEU A 143 9.49 -4.56 -0.77
C LEU A 143 10.72 -3.71 -1.08
N VAL A 144 11.69 -4.27 -1.78
CA VAL A 144 12.93 -3.60 -2.15
C VAL A 144 13.06 -3.61 -3.68
N GLY A 145 13.02 -2.43 -4.29
CA GLY A 145 13.08 -2.30 -5.74
C GLY A 145 14.31 -1.52 -6.20
N TYR A 146 15.00 -2.04 -7.21
CA TYR A 146 16.12 -1.37 -7.86
C TYR A 146 15.70 -0.91 -9.26
N SER A 147 16.04 0.36 -9.61
CA SER A 147 15.83 0.90 -10.94
C SER A 147 14.38 0.68 -11.42
N PHE A 148 14.18 0.08 -12.59
CA PHE A 148 12.88 -0.27 -13.14
C PHE A 148 12.07 -1.19 -12.19
N GLY A 149 12.72 -2.07 -11.43
CA GLY A 149 12.06 -2.94 -10.46
C GLY A 149 11.27 -2.18 -9.40
N GLY A 150 11.68 -0.96 -9.05
CA GLY A 150 10.89 -0.12 -8.15
C GLY A 150 9.57 0.35 -8.75
N LEU A 151 9.48 0.48 -10.07
CA LEU A 151 8.23 0.78 -10.77
C LEU A 151 7.30 -0.44 -10.81
N ILE A 152 7.88 -1.63 -11.03
CA ILE A 152 7.16 -2.90 -10.94
C ILE A 152 6.60 -3.11 -9.53
N THR A 153 7.40 -2.81 -8.50
CA THR A 153 6.97 -2.86 -7.10
C THR A 153 5.74 -1.98 -6.84
N LYS A 154 5.71 -0.76 -7.39
CA LYS A 154 4.52 0.12 -7.30
C LYS A 154 3.32 -0.47 -8.02
N SER A 155 3.52 -1.00 -9.22
CA SER A 155 2.46 -1.63 -10.00
C SER A 155 1.85 -2.82 -9.25
N LEU A 156 2.67 -3.70 -8.68
CA LEU A 156 2.22 -4.82 -7.86
C LEU A 156 1.31 -4.35 -6.71
N VAL A 157 1.72 -3.32 -5.98
CA VAL A 157 0.96 -2.78 -4.84
C VAL A 157 -0.37 -2.17 -5.29
N VAL A 158 -0.38 -1.40 -6.38
CA VAL A 158 -1.60 -0.80 -6.95
C VAL A 158 -2.57 -1.88 -7.42
N GLU A 159 -2.09 -2.89 -8.15
CA GLU A 159 -2.90 -4.01 -8.64
C GLU A 159 -3.45 -4.85 -7.48
N ALA A 160 -2.63 -5.17 -6.46
CA ALA A 160 -3.08 -5.88 -5.27
C ALA A 160 -4.19 -5.11 -4.55
N LYS A 161 -4.04 -3.79 -4.39
CA LYS A 161 -5.07 -2.93 -3.79
C LYS A 161 -6.35 -2.88 -4.62
N GLY A 162 -6.21 -2.83 -5.95
CA GLY A 162 -7.35 -2.87 -6.87
C GLY A 162 -8.16 -4.17 -6.71
N ARG A 163 -7.49 -5.31 -6.60
CA ARG A 163 -8.14 -6.60 -6.40
C ARG A 163 -8.84 -6.73 -5.05
N CYS A 164 -8.36 -6.09 -3.99
CA CYS A 164 -9.05 -6.10 -2.68
C CYS A 164 -10.51 -5.63 -2.75
N ASN A 165 -10.86 -4.82 -3.75
CA ASN A 165 -12.15 -4.16 -3.90
C ASN A 165 -13.01 -4.75 -5.04
N GLN A 166 -12.52 -5.75 -5.77
CA GLN A 166 -13.27 -6.35 -6.87
C GLN A 166 -14.42 -7.24 -6.38
N ARG A 167 -15.51 -7.28 -7.15
CA ARG A 167 -16.65 -8.21 -6.91
C ARG A 167 -16.17 -9.65 -7.13
N MET A 168 -16.42 -10.48 -6.14
CA MET A 168 -16.16 -11.92 -6.21
C MET A 168 -17.15 -12.57 -7.18
N ARG A 169 -16.66 -13.37 -8.11
CA ARG A 169 -17.47 -14.13 -9.07
C ARG A 169 -17.47 -15.63 -8.77
N ASN A 170 -16.43 -16.10 -8.07
CA ASN A 170 -16.22 -17.50 -7.71
C ASN A 170 -15.28 -17.62 -6.48
N ASP A 171 -15.08 -18.85 -6.00
CA ASP A 171 -14.23 -19.13 -4.84
C ASP A 171 -12.74 -18.79 -5.08
N VAL A 172 -12.26 -18.88 -6.32
CA VAL A 172 -10.88 -18.53 -6.69
C VAL A 172 -10.66 -17.02 -6.52
N ASP A 173 -11.61 -16.19 -6.97
CA ASP A 173 -11.57 -14.73 -6.75
C ASP A 173 -11.59 -14.40 -5.25
N LEU A 174 -12.32 -15.18 -4.45
CA LEU A 174 -12.40 -15.00 -2.99
C LEU A 174 -11.02 -15.22 -2.34
N ILE A 175 -10.36 -16.33 -2.67
CA ILE A 175 -9.02 -16.68 -2.14
C ILE A 175 -8.00 -15.63 -2.59
N MET A 176 -7.97 -15.29 -3.87
CA MET A 176 -7.08 -14.27 -4.43
C MET A 176 -7.26 -12.91 -3.74
N ASN A 177 -8.51 -12.47 -3.56
CA ASN A 177 -8.80 -11.22 -2.88
C ASN A 177 -8.37 -11.25 -1.40
N GLN A 178 -8.47 -12.40 -0.73
CA GLN A 178 -8.00 -12.55 0.64
C GLN A 178 -6.48 -12.47 0.73
N HIS A 179 -5.76 -13.14 -0.19
CA HIS A 179 -4.30 -13.04 -0.26
C HIS A 179 -3.85 -11.61 -0.54
N CYS A 180 -4.47 -10.92 -1.50
CA CYS A 180 -4.19 -9.51 -1.77
C CYS A 180 -4.46 -8.61 -0.55
N ARG A 181 -5.54 -8.84 0.19
CA ARG A 181 -5.82 -8.10 1.44
C ARG A 181 -4.76 -8.35 2.50
N ASN A 182 -4.37 -9.61 2.73
CA ASN A 182 -3.34 -9.95 3.69
C ASN A 182 -2.01 -9.31 3.29
N PHE A 183 -1.61 -9.41 2.03
CA PHE A 183 -0.41 -8.81 1.48
C PHE A 183 -0.39 -7.28 1.69
N ILE A 184 -1.44 -6.57 1.29
CA ILE A 184 -1.54 -5.11 1.44
C ILE A 184 -1.61 -4.70 2.91
N ASN A 185 -2.32 -5.44 3.75
CA ASN A 185 -2.48 -5.12 5.16
C ASN A 185 -1.19 -5.32 5.96
N ASN A 186 -0.31 -6.19 5.52
CA ASN A 186 0.97 -6.45 6.18
C ASN A 186 2.16 -5.80 5.45
N LEU A 187 1.91 -5.02 4.40
CA LEU A 187 2.95 -4.24 3.75
C LEU A 187 3.36 -3.06 4.65
N ASN A 188 4.56 -3.12 5.22
CA ASN A 188 5.07 -2.15 6.20
C ASN A 188 6.03 -1.14 5.59
N GLY A 189 6.82 -1.56 4.60
CA GLY A 189 7.85 -0.68 4.06
C GLY A 189 8.16 -0.94 2.59
N MET A 190 8.70 0.09 1.95
CA MET A 190 9.23 0.01 0.60
C MET A 190 10.57 0.74 0.53
N VAL A 191 11.54 0.13 -0.10
CA VAL A 191 12.89 0.67 -0.26
C VAL A 191 13.23 0.73 -1.75
N PHE A 192 13.68 1.87 -2.21
CA PHE A 192 13.95 2.14 -3.61
C PHE A 192 15.42 2.53 -3.83
N TYR A 193 16.10 1.80 -4.69
CA TYR A 193 17.48 2.07 -5.11
C TYR A 193 17.50 2.61 -6.54
N GLY A 194 17.83 3.89 -6.73
CA GLY A 194 17.96 4.52 -8.05
C GLY A 194 16.70 4.41 -8.92
N VAL A 195 15.52 4.53 -8.35
CA VAL A 195 14.24 4.36 -9.07
C VAL A 195 13.80 5.67 -9.73
N PRO A 196 13.53 5.68 -11.05
CA PRO A 196 13.16 6.90 -11.77
C PRO A 196 11.66 7.23 -11.58
N HIS A 197 11.24 7.60 -10.37
CA HIS A 197 9.83 7.90 -10.06
C HIS A 197 9.26 9.10 -10.81
N GLY A 198 10.11 10.06 -11.19
CA GLY A 198 9.77 11.23 -12.02
C GLY A 198 10.29 11.12 -13.47
N GLY A 199 10.78 9.97 -13.86
CA GLY A 199 11.47 9.72 -15.13
C GLY A 199 12.98 9.81 -15.00
N GLY A 200 13.70 9.26 -16.00
CA GLY A 200 15.15 9.31 -16.13
C GLY A 200 15.61 10.53 -16.91
N THR A 201 16.90 10.82 -16.88
CA THR A 201 17.53 11.85 -17.72
C THR A 201 17.60 11.40 -19.19
N LYS A 202 18.02 12.32 -20.07
CA LYS A 202 18.33 11.97 -21.45
C LYS A 202 19.48 10.93 -21.50
N GLU A 203 20.41 11.02 -20.58
CA GLU A 203 21.54 10.10 -20.40
C GLU A 203 21.04 8.71 -20.02
N TYR A 204 20.04 8.61 -19.16
CA TYR A 204 19.35 7.34 -18.82
C TYR A 204 18.87 6.60 -20.07
N PHE A 205 18.13 7.31 -20.94
CA PHE A 205 17.64 6.72 -22.19
C PHE A 205 18.79 6.40 -23.16
N THR A 206 19.75 7.29 -23.27
CA THR A 206 20.92 7.10 -24.15
C THR A 206 21.75 5.91 -23.70
N TYR A 207 21.97 5.77 -22.41
CA TYR A 207 22.70 4.64 -21.82
C TYR A 207 22.01 3.31 -22.18
N PHE A 208 20.75 3.15 -21.81
CA PHE A 208 20.02 1.92 -22.08
C PHE A 208 19.86 1.65 -23.59
N LYS A 209 19.59 2.68 -24.40
CA LYS A 209 19.55 2.56 -25.86
C LYS A 209 20.88 2.08 -26.43
N THR A 210 22.00 2.61 -25.93
CA THR A 210 23.34 2.22 -26.39
C THR A 210 23.68 0.79 -25.99
N GLN A 211 23.33 0.37 -24.77
CA GLN A 211 23.49 -1.03 -24.36
C GLN A 211 22.64 -1.95 -25.25
N CYS A 212 21.42 -1.55 -25.54
CA CYS A 212 20.56 -2.23 -26.48
C CYS A 212 21.21 -2.37 -27.86
N GLN A 213 21.72 -1.28 -28.42
CA GLN A 213 22.36 -1.27 -29.76
C GLN A 213 23.61 -2.15 -29.83
N LYS A 214 24.41 -2.22 -28.78
CA LYS A 214 25.55 -3.14 -28.69
C LYS A 214 25.12 -4.60 -28.78
N ILE A 215 24.01 -4.96 -28.14
CA ILE A 215 23.43 -6.30 -28.19
C ILE A 215 22.86 -6.58 -29.57
N TYR A 216 22.20 -5.59 -30.21
CA TYR A 216 21.64 -5.72 -31.56
C TYR A 216 22.69 -5.87 -32.67
N SER A 217 23.84 -5.22 -32.58
CA SER A 217 24.90 -5.36 -33.57
C SER A 217 25.42 -6.79 -33.66
N PHE A 218 25.22 -7.60 -32.62
CA PHE A 218 25.49 -9.04 -32.63
C PHE A 218 24.38 -9.91 -33.21
N ASN A 219 23.12 -9.43 -33.21
CA ASN A 219 21.97 -10.19 -33.75
C ASN A 219 21.25 -9.43 -34.86
N LYS A 220 21.65 -9.62 -36.12
CA LYS A 220 21.07 -9.00 -37.30
C LYS A 220 19.57 -9.23 -37.51
N MET A 221 18.89 -10.00 -36.65
CA MET A 221 17.52 -10.49 -36.88
C MET A 221 16.41 -9.62 -36.27
N TYR A 222 16.71 -8.65 -35.41
CA TYR A 222 15.70 -7.89 -34.66
C TYR A 222 15.58 -6.39 -35.02
N SER A 223 15.83 -6.01 -36.26
CA SER A 223 16.02 -4.62 -36.69
C SER A 223 14.75 -3.75 -36.81
N LYS A 224 13.56 -4.19 -36.40
CA LYS A 224 12.29 -3.47 -36.70
C LYS A 224 11.41 -3.10 -35.51
N THR A 225 11.69 -3.50 -34.30
CA THR A 225 10.85 -3.19 -33.12
C THR A 225 11.50 -2.16 -32.21
N GLN A 226 10.79 -1.08 -31.89
CA GLN A 226 11.23 -0.12 -30.88
C GLN A 226 11.04 -0.73 -29.48
N PRO A 227 11.98 -0.49 -28.53
CA PRO A 227 11.90 -1.07 -27.20
C PRO A 227 10.72 -0.46 -26.40
N ASN A 228 9.62 -1.19 -26.26
CA ASN A 228 8.40 -0.73 -25.58
C ASN A 228 8.65 -0.36 -24.11
N LEU A 229 9.49 -1.08 -23.40
CA LEU A 229 9.75 -0.83 -21.99
C LEU A 229 10.46 0.51 -21.75
N LEU A 230 11.38 0.91 -22.62
CA LEU A 230 12.04 2.23 -22.53
C LEU A 230 11.08 3.38 -22.80
N MET A 231 10.07 3.18 -23.64
CA MET A 231 9.03 4.19 -23.89
C MET A 231 8.20 4.45 -22.63
N ASN A 232 8.02 3.46 -21.77
CA ASN A 232 7.27 3.58 -20.53
C ASN A 232 7.99 4.41 -19.46
N VAL A 233 9.30 4.58 -19.55
CA VAL A 233 10.12 5.34 -18.59
C VAL A 233 10.45 6.74 -19.07
N GLN A 234 9.93 7.17 -20.23
CA GLN A 234 10.12 8.54 -20.72
C GLN A 234 9.54 9.57 -19.73
N VAL A 235 10.26 10.68 -19.59
CA VAL A 235 9.79 11.84 -18.83
C VAL A 235 8.40 12.24 -19.34
N PHE A 236 7.43 12.37 -18.42
CA PHE A 236 6.03 12.67 -18.73
C PHE A 236 5.22 11.55 -19.42
N ASN A 237 5.61 10.28 -19.31
CA ASN A 237 4.73 9.21 -19.74
C ASN A 237 3.47 9.19 -18.86
N ARG A 238 2.31 9.30 -19.50
CA ARG A 238 1.00 9.33 -18.84
C ARG A 238 0.78 8.11 -17.91
N GLN A 239 1.18 6.93 -18.32
CA GLN A 239 1.04 5.70 -17.52
C GLN A 239 1.86 5.75 -16.23
N MET A 240 3.06 6.33 -16.27
CA MET A 240 3.90 6.53 -15.09
C MET A 240 3.30 7.53 -14.11
N GLU A 241 2.68 8.57 -14.64
CA GLU A 241 2.02 9.60 -13.84
C GLU A 241 0.76 9.05 -13.18
N GLU A 242 -0.07 8.31 -13.93
CA GLU A 242 -1.26 7.61 -13.43
C GLU A 242 -0.88 6.56 -12.36
N LEU A 243 0.17 5.77 -12.58
CA LEU A 243 0.70 4.82 -11.60
C LEU A 243 1.17 5.54 -10.32
N SER A 244 1.88 6.66 -10.46
CA SER A 244 2.37 7.42 -9.31
C SER A 244 1.25 8.04 -8.51
N VAL A 245 0.25 8.62 -9.15
CA VAL A 245 -0.94 9.20 -8.50
C VAL A 245 -1.74 8.12 -7.76
N THR A 246 -1.96 6.97 -8.40
CA THR A 246 -2.68 5.86 -7.77
C THR A 246 -1.89 5.26 -6.61
N PHE A 247 -0.58 5.12 -6.76
CA PHE A 247 0.29 4.64 -5.70
C PHE A 247 0.33 5.61 -4.50
N ASP A 248 0.31 6.92 -4.72
CA ASP A 248 0.27 7.92 -3.65
C ASP A 248 -0.96 7.76 -2.74
N GLN A 249 -2.08 7.26 -3.27
CA GLN A 249 -3.27 6.96 -2.48
C GLN A 249 -3.11 5.70 -1.62
N VAL A 250 -2.23 4.78 -2.00
CA VAL A 250 -2.00 3.51 -1.28
C VAL A 250 -0.89 3.64 -0.24
N LYS A 251 0.11 4.51 -0.49
CA LYS A 251 1.34 4.60 0.32
C LYS A 251 1.19 5.32 1.66
N ALA A 252 0.04 5.92 1.98
CA ALA A 252 -0.11 6.89 3.08
C ALA A 252 0.49 6.45 4.43
N ASN A 253 0.61 5.13 4.68
CA ASN A 253 1.16 4.58 5.92
C ASN A 253 2.41 3.72 5.73
N LEU A 254 2.95 3.66 4.53
CA LEU A 254 4.15 2.89 4.29
C LEU A 254 5.40 3.66 4.72
N ILE A 255 6.34 2.96 5.33
CA ILE A 255 7.68 3.47 5.54
C ILE A 255 8.39 3.42 4.19
N VAL A 256 8.52 4.55 3.51
CA VAL A 256 9.16 4.63 2.20
C VAL A 256 10.53 5.28 2.32
N TYR A 257 11.56 4.58 1.82
CA TYR A 257 12.92 5.07 1.73
C TYR A 257 13.39 5.06 0.28
N ALA A 258 14.13 6.10 -0.11
CA ALA A 258 14.70 6.20 -1.44
C ALA A 258 16.18 6.53 -1.38
N PHE A 259 16.97 5.75 -2.12
CA PHE A 259 18.39 5.97 -2.33
C PHE A 259 18.59 6.49 -3.75
N GLY A 260 19.24 7.66 -3.87
CA GLY A 260 19.61 8.27 -5.13
C GLY A 260 21.11 8.19 -5.37
N GLU A 261 21.50 8.19 -6.63
CA GLU A 261 22.89 8.15 -7.09
C GLU A 261 23.62 9.45 -6.77
N GLY A 262 24.89 9.34 -6.32
CA GLY A 262 25.78 10.46 -6.10
C GLY A 262 26.74 10.70 -7.25
N GLU A 263 27.09 9.63 -7.98
CA GLU A 263 28.06 9.68 -9.06
C GLU A 263 27.45 9.25 -10.41
N PRO A 264 27.88 9.85 -11.52
CA PRO A 264 27.56 9.34 -12.85
C PRO A 264 28.34 8.05 -13.15
N ILE A 265 27.85 7.26 -14.11
CA ILE A 265 28.59 6.06 -14.57
C ILE A 265 29.91 6.46 -15.20
N ASN A 266 29.91 7.51 -16.02
CA ASN A 266 31.11 8.06 -16.62
C ASN A 266 31.35 9.47 -16.09
N LYS A 267 32.62 9.81 -15.77
CA LYS A 267 32.97 11.07 -15.10
C LYS A 267 32.53 12.36 -15.79
N ASN A 268 32.21 12.31 -17.09
CA ASN A 268 31.82 13.48 -17.88
C ASN A 268 30.33 13.49 -18.24
N GLU A 269 29.54 12.62 -17.61
CA GLU A 269 28.08 12.49 -17.86
C GLU A 269 27.28 12.89 -16.62
N GLU A 270 25.99 13.07 -16.76
CA GLU A 270 25.07 13.24 -15.65
C GLU A 270 24.71 11.89 -15.03
N VAL A 271 24.23 11.90 -13.78
CA VAL A 271 23.65 10.71 -13.14
C VAL A 271 22.46 10.22 -13.96
N LEU A 272 22.26 8.90 -14.01
CA LEU A 272 21.16 8.35 -14.83
C LEU A 272 19.79 8.70 -14.27
N VAL A 273 19.61 8.62 -12.96
CA VAL A 273 18.37 9.02 -12.29
C VAL A 273 18.65 10.22 -11.39
N PRO A 274 18.10 11.41 -11.74
CA PRO A 274 18.30 12.60 -10.91
C PRO A 274 17.77 12.36 -9.49
N TYR A 275 18.48 12.86 -8.50
CA TYR A 275 18.10 12.73 -7.10
C TYR A 275 16.66 13.24 -6.84
N ALA A 276 16.26 14.34 -7.50
CA ALA A 276 14.90 14.84 -7.44
C ALA A 276 13.84 13.84 -7.97
N SER A 277 14.20 13.02 -8.95
CA SER A 277 13.34 11.95 -9.46
C SER A 277 13.28 10.78 -8.48
N ALA A 278 14.41 10.34 -7.95
CA ALA A 278 14.51 9.24 -7.02
C ALA A 278 13.77 9.51 -5.70
N GLN A 279 13.79 10.75 -5.21
CA GLN A 279 13.18 11.15 -3.92
C GLN A 279 11.68 11.46 -3.99
N ARG A 280 11.06 11.54 -5.15
CA ARG A 280 9.69 12.03 -5.35
C ARG A 280 8.62 11.36 -4.47
N LEU A 281 8.86 10.16 -4.01
CA LEU A 281 7.89 9.38 -3.22
C LEU A 281 8.08 9.45 -1.71
N SER A 282 9.23 9.90 -1.24
CA SER A 282 9.57 9.86 0.18
C SER A 282 9.57 11.26 0.75
N ASN A 283 8.75 11.51 1.76
CA ASN A 283 8.59 12.84 2.32
C ASN A 283 9.79 13.31 3.16
N ASN A 284 10.61 12.41 3.75
CA ASN A 284 11.79 12.80 4.55
C ASN A 284 12.86 11.70 4.66
N ASN A 285 12.71 10.56 3.99
CA ASN A 285 13.60 9.41 4.12
C ASN A 285 14.36 9.18 2.82
N ASN A 286 15.07 10.23 2.37
CA ASN A 286 15.83 10.20 1.14
C ASN A 286 17.32 10.28 1.46
N TYR A 287 18.09 9.44 0.80
CA TYR A 287 19.54 9.39 0.96
C TYR A 287 20.21 9.46 -0.40
N LYS A 288 21.09 10.44 -0.59
CA LYS A 288 22.01 10.47 -1.72
C LYS A 288 23.24 9.66 -1.33
N ILE A 289 23.59 8.67 -2.13
CA ILE A 289 24.75 7.80 -1.91
C ILE A 289 25.90 8.36 -2.74
N GLU A 290 26.74 9.17 -2.12
CA GLU A 290 27.74 10.00 -2.80
C GLU A 290 28.81 9.20 -3.57
N ASP A 291 29.11 7.96 -3.12
CA ASP A 291 30.12 7.06 -3.70
C ASP A 291 29.50 5.93 -4.54
N ALA A 292 28.25 6.11 -5.01
CA ALA A 292 27.57 5.13 -5.83
C ALA A 292 26.93 5.75 -7.08
N ASN A 293 27.05 5.06 -8.20
CA ASN A 293 26.31 5.34 -9.43
C ASN A 293 25.11 4.40 -9.57
N HIS A 294 24.36 4.54 -10.67
CA HIS A 294 23.18 3.73 -10.93
C HIS A 294 23.43 2.23 -10.78
N LEU A 295 24.55 1.75 -11.21
CA LEU A 295 24.89 0.33 -11.28
C LEU A 295 25.34 -0.24 -9.92
N THR A 296 25.94 0.58 -9.10
CA THR A 296 26.55 0.15 -7.83
C THR A 296 25.68 0.46 -6.59
N ILE A 297 24.63 1.26 -6.75
CA ILE A 297 23.82 1.76 -5.63
C ILE A 297 23.14 0.64 -4.83
N CYS A 298 22.79 -0.48 -5.47
CA CYS A 298 22.19 -1.68 -4.84
C CYS A 298 23.22 -2.77 -4.51
N GLN A 299 24.53 -2.49 -4.72
CA GLN A 299 25.64 -3.42 -4.51
C GLN A 299 26.62 -2.86 -3.46
N PRO A 300 26.24 -2.88 -2.16
CA PRO A 300 27.07 -2.34 -1.11
C PRO A 300 28.42 -3.08 -1.04
N ARG A 301 29.54 -2.33 -0.99
CA ARG A 301 30.89 -2.91 -0.95
C ARG A 301 31.19 -3.64 0.36
N THR A 302 30.60 -3.17 1.45
CA THR A 302 30.77 -3.72 2.81
C THR A 302 29.50 -3.57 3.61
N LYS A 303 29.35 -4.28 4.73
CA LYS A 303 28.26 -4.11 5.68
C LYS A 303 28.15 -2.69 6.28
N ASN A 304 29.27 -1.91 6.26
CA ASN A 304 29.28 -0.53 6.75
C ASN A 304 28.84 0.50 5.69
N HIS A 305 28.61 0.08 4.45
CA HIS A 305 28.17 0.98 3.40
C HIS A 305 26.77 1.55 3.74
N ILE A 306 26.59 2.85 3.49
CA ILE A 306 25.39 3.58 3.93
C ILE A 306 24.10 3.00 3.34
N SER A 307 24.12 2.52 2.08
CA SER A 307 22.95 1.90 1.44
C SER A 307 22.50 0.61 2.15
N TYR A 308 23.47 -0.15 2.70
CA TYR A 308 23.19 -1.37 3.46
C TYR A 308 22.77 -1.08 4.90
N THR A 309 23.54 -0.25 5.62
CA THR A 309 23.24 0.06 7.04
C THR A 309 21.86 0.72 7.20
N LYS A 310 21.47 1.57 6.24
CA LYS A 310 20.13 2.16 6.22
C LYS A 310 19.04 1.14 5.92
N LEU A 311 19.27 0.21 5.00
CA LEU A 311 18.34 -0.90 4.77
C LEU A 311 18.13 -1.72 6.05
N VAL A 312 19.21 -2.14 6.72
CA VAL A 312 19.13 -2.90 7.98
C VAL A 312 18.37 -2.10 9.04
N GLN A 313 18.61 -0.80 9.15
CA GLN A 313 17.87 0.08 10.07
C GLN A 313 16.37 0.08 9.78
N ILE A 314 15.98 0.16 8.51
CA ILE A 314 14.57 0.12 8.07
C ILE A 314 13.93 -1.23 8.38
N LEU A 315 14.62 -2.33 8.07
CA LEU A 315 14.12 -3.67 8.33
C LEU A 315 13.91 -3.89 9.84
N ASN A 316 14.84 -3.42 10.67
CA ASN A 316 14.69 -3.47 12.12
C ASN A 316 13.54 -2.58 12.64
N LEU A 317 13.28 -1.42 12.03
CA LEU A 317 12.10 -0.61 12.35
C LEU A 317 10.80 -1.36 12.01
N CYS A 318 10.75 -2.07 10.88
CA CYS A 318 9.60 -2.87 10.50
C CYS A 318 9.40 -4.09 11.43
N LEU A 319 10.49 -4.69 11.93
CA LEU A 319 10.44 -5.76 12.93
C LEU A 319 9.95 -5.27 14.30
N GLN A 320 10.36 -4.08 14.70
CA GLN A 320 9.97 -3.50 16.00
C GLN A 320 8.54 -2.96 16.00
N ASN A 321 8.00 -2.66 14.83
CA ASN A 321 6.62 -2.21 14.64
C ASN A 321 5.83 -3.24 13.79
N PRO A 322 5.67 -4.49 14.27
CA PRO A 322 5.04 -5.55 13.49
C PRO A 322 3.53 -5.36 13.30
N THR A 323 2.98 -4.28 13.81
CA THR A 323 1.56 -4.04 13.77
C THR A 323 1.20 -3.12 12.62
N TRP A 324 0.43 -3.69 11.73
CA TRP A 324 -0.31 -2.94 10.74
C TRP A 324 -1.07 -1.77 11.41
N LEU A 325 -0.69 -0.57 11.03
CA LEU A 325 -1.44 0.62 11.37
C LEU A 325 -2.48 0.86 10.26
N PRO A 326 -3.76 0.93 10.61
CA PRO A 326 -4.80 1.19 9.62
C PRO A 326 -4.53 2.50 8.88
N SER A 327 -4.75 2.52 7.56
CA SER A 327 -4.47 3.71 6.75
C SER A 327 -5.35 4.89 7.15
N LEU A 328 -4.73 6.04 7.39
CA LEU A 328 -5.46 7.29 7.54
C LEU A 328 -5.73 7.92 6.16
N PRO A 329 -6.83 8.62 6.00
CA PRO A 329 -7.07 9.37 4.76
C PRO A 329 -6.01 10.47 4.62
N PRO A 330 -5.65 10.83 3.39
CA PRO A 330 -4.66 11.89 3.15
C PRO A 330 -5.12 13.28 3.59
N CYS A 331 -6.41 13.44 3.93
CA CYS A 331 -7.00 14.66 4.47
C CYS A 331 -7.72 14.34 5.78
N GLU A 332 -7.21 14.85 6.89
CA GLU A 332 -7.64 14.51 8.25
C GLU A 332 -8.47 15.61 8.91
N VAL A 333 -9.44 16.14 8.19
CA VAL A 333 -10.24 17.28 8.66
C VAL A 333 -10.98 16.96 9.97
N GLY A 334 -10.66 17.72 11.01
CA GLY A 334 -11.33 17.67 12.31
C GLY A 334 -11.14 16.36 13.10
N LEU A 335 -10.29 15.43 12.63
CA LEU A 335 -10.12 14.11 13.27
C LEU A 335 -9.30 14.17 14.55
N GLU A 336 -8.24 14.98 14.60
CA GLU A 336 -7.29 14.96 15.73
C GLU A 336 -7.95 15.40 17.04
N GLN A 337 -8.69 16.51 17.02
CA GLN A 337 -9.37 16.99 18.23
C GLN A 337 -10.43 16.00 18.70
N ARG A 338 -11.24 15.46 17.77
CA ARG A 338 -12.25 14.43 18.10
C ARG A 338 -11.61 13.18 18.70
N ALA A 339 -10.48 12.73 18.16
CA ALA A 339 -9.75 11.57 18.67
C ALA A 339 -9.23 11.82 20.11
N LYS A 340 -8.67 13.00 20.38
CA LYS A 340 -8.22 13.39 21.72
C LYS A 340 -9.38 13.42 22.73
N ASP A 341 -10.54 13.93 22.35
CA ASP A 341 -11.70 14.01 23.24
C ASP A 341 -12.29 12.62 23.52
N ILE A 342 -12.30 11.73 22.52
CA ILE A 342 -12.70 10.34 22.71
C ILE A 342 -11.71 9.59 23.60
N ASN A 343 -10.40 9.83 23.43
CA ASN A 343 -9.39 9.22 24.30
C ASN A 343 -9.54 9.63 25.78
N LYS A 344 -9.86 10.90 26.07
CA LYS A 344 -10.19 11.33 27.45
C LYS A 344 -11.37 10.56 28.03
N LYS A 345 -12.39 10.27 27.20
CA LYS A 345 -13.54 9.45 27.59
C LYS A 345 -13.15 7.98 27.78
N LEU A 346 -12.28 7.45 26.91
CA LEU A 346 -11.77 6.08 26.96
C LEU A 346 -10.99 5.79 28.25
N GLN A 347 -10.33 6.80 28.84
CA GLN A 347 -9.67 6.63 30.14
C GLN A 347 -10.67 6.32 31.27
N LYS A 348 -11.93 6.75 31.14
CA LYS A 348 -12.97 6.61 32.17
C LYS A 348 -13.80 5.34 32.05
N VAL A 349 -13.86 4.74 30.87
CA VAL A 349 -14.66 3.55 30.58
C VAL A 349 -13.83 2.50 29.85
N PRO A 350 -14.10 1.19 30.06
CA PRO A 350 -13.34 0.13 29.39
C PRO A 350 -13.70 -0.02 27.91
N ILE A 351 -14.93 0.33 27.53
CA ILE A 351 -15.44 0.16 26.17
C ILE A 351 -16.06 1.46 25.67
N ILE A 352 -15.68 1.87 24.45
CA ILE A 352 -16.36 2.94 23.70
C ILE A 352 -17.00 2.37 22.45
N GLY A 353 -18.29 2.70 22.22
CA GLY A 353 -18.98 2.48 20.97
C GLY A 353 -19.05 3.77 20.15
N LEU A 354 -18.41 3.79 18.98
CA LEU A 354 -18.55 4.86 17.99
C LEU A 354 -19.76 4.57 17.11
N ILE A 355 -20.81 5.36 17.27
CA ILE A 355 -22.11 5.12 16.66
C ILE A 355 -22.42 6.17 15.61
N GLY A 356 -23.03 5.76 14.53
CA GLY A 356 -23.48 6.66 13.46
C GLY A 356 -23.73 5.93 12.16
N MET A 357 -24.33 6.64 11.23
CA MET A 357 -24.67 6.11 9.91
C MET A 357 -23.46 5.72 9.06
N GLY A 358 -23.68 5.01 7.96
CA GLY A 358 -22.65 4.72 6.97
C GLY A 358 -22.04 6.01 6.40
N GLY A 359 -20.73 6.01 6.15
CA GLY A 359 -20.04 7.14 5.56
C GLY A 359 -19.80 8.35 6.46
N ILE A 360 -20.20 8.31 7.77
CA ILE A 360 -19.99 9.43 8.71
C ILE A 360 -18.54 9.54 9.23
N GLY A 361 -17.69 8.56 8.91
CA GLY A 361 -16.28 8.56 9.32
C GLY A 361 -15.98 7.82 10.62
N LYS A 362 -16.81 6.84 11.06
CA LYS A 362 -16.54 6.02 12.27
C LYS A 362 -15.23 5.28 12.20
N THR A 363 -15.02 4.53 11.13
CA THR A 363 -13.77 3.79 10.85
C THR A 363 -12.58 4.73 10.84
N THR A 364 -12.66 5.84 10.11
CA THR A 364 -11.61 6.84 10.03
C THR A 364 -11.24 7.43 11.39
N LEU A 365 -12.25 7.70 12.22
CA LEU A 365 -12.05 8.22 13.58
C LEU A 365 -11.43 7.17 14.49
N ALA A 366 -11.85 5.90 14.39
CA ALA A 366 -11.26 4.79 15.13
C ALA A 366 -9.79 4.57 14.71
N GLN A 367 -9.49 4.64 13.41
CA GLN A 367 -8.14 4.61 12.87
C GLN A 367 -7.28 5.75 13.45
N LYS A 368 -7.80 6.98 13.47
CA LYS A 368 -7.07 8.13 14.04
C LYS A 368 -6.79 7.97 15.53
N ILE A 369 -7.75 7.47 16.32
CA ILE A 369 -7.54 7.18 17.74
C ILE A 369 -6.45 6.12 17.90
N TYR A 370 -6.52 5.05 17.13
CA TYR A 370 -5.53 3.98 17.16
C TYR A 370 -4.12 4.50 16.83
N HIS A 371 -3.98 5.29 15.76
CA HIS A 371 -2.71 5.91 15.37
C HIS A 371 -2.09 6.78 16.47
N LEU A 372 -2.91 7.59 17.14
CA LEU A 372 -2.41 8.51 18.15
C LEU A 372 -2.03 7.81 19.46
N PHE A 373 -2.75 6.75 19.84
CA PHE A 373 -2.71 6.24 21.22
C PHE A 373 -2.28 4.77 21.36
N HIS A 374 -2.10 3.99 20.27
CA HIS A 374 -1.71 2.58 20.39
C HIS A 374 -0.40 2.38 21.17
N LYS A 375 0.56 3.32 21.06
CA LYS A 375 1.85 3.27 21.77
C LYS A 375 1.73 3.41 23.29
N ASP A 376 0.60 3.88 23.80
CA ASP A 376 0.32 3.97 25.24
C ASP A 376 -0.07 2.61 25.85
N TYR A 377 -0.15 1.57 25.00
CA TYR A 377 -0.55 0.21 25.35
C TYR A 377 0.57 -0.78 25.04
N GLU A 378 0.64 -1.87 25.82
CA GLU A 378 1.66 -2.92 25.64
C GLU A 378 1.35 -3.84 24.47
N LYS A 379 0.07 -4.04 24.22
CA LYS A 379 -0.46 -4.81 23.09
C LYS A 379 -1.64 -4.08 22.48
N PHE A 380 -1.83 -4.27 21.20
CA PHE A 380 -2.89 -3.60 20.47
C PHE A 380 -3.30 -4.40 19.24
N SER A 381 -4.55 -4.26 18.81
CA SER A 381 -5.09 -4.90 17.61
C SER A 381 -6.15 -4.00 16.97
N PHE A 382 -6.18 -3.98 15.64
CA PHE A 382 -7.23 -3.33 14.86
C PHE A 382 -7.89 -4.37 13.97
N LEU A 383 -9.13 -4.73 14.29
CA LEU A 383 -9.93 -5.72 13.59
C LEU A 383 -10.87 -5.02 12.61
N GLU A 384 -10.44 -4.93 11.34
CA GLU A 384 -11.21 -4.24 10.29
C GLU A 384 -12.35 -5.09 9.76
N ASP A 385 -13.47 -4.40 9.43
CA ASP A 385 -14.60 -4.95 8.68
C ASP A 385 -15.03 -6.33 9.21
N VAL A 386 -15.28 -6.38 10.52
CA VAL A 386 -15.64 -7.63 11.22
C VAL A 386 -16.93 -8.24 10.66
N LYS A 387 -17.83 -7.41 10.16
CA LYS A 387 -19.12 -7.83 9.58
C LYS A 387 -18.94 -8.75 8.37
N SER A 388 -17.93 -8.52 7.53
CA SER A 388 -17.71 -9.28 6.30
C SER A 388 -16.84 -10.52 6.50
N LYS A 389 -16.24 -10.70 7.70
CA LYS A 389 -15.26 -11.75 7.98
C LYS A 389 -15.86 -12.89 8.80
N ALA A 390 -15.44 -14.12 8.52
CA ALA A 390 -15.76 -15.26 9.38
C ALA A 390 -15.10 -15.07 10.77
N MET A 391 -15.83 -15.39 11.83
CA MET A 391 -15.40 -15.10 13.22
C MET A 391 -14.08 -15.78 13.59
N HIS A 392 -13.81 -16.99 13.10
CA HIS A 392 -12.54 -17.68 13.35
C HIS A 392 -11.33 -16.91 12.78
N LEU A 393 -11.48 -16.21 11.64
CA LEU A 393 -10.43 -15.36 11.07
C LEU A 393 -10.16 -14.12 11.92
N VAL A 394 -11.23 -13.52 12.46
CA VAL A 394 -11.12 -12.36 13.36
C VAL A 394 -10.43 -12.75 14.66
N GLN A 395 -10.81 -13.89 15.25
CA GLN A 395 -10.20 -14.42 16.48
C GLN A 395 -8.75 -14.84 16.26
N ARG A 396 -8.44 -15.42 15.10
CA ARG A 396 -7.05 -15.77 14.72
C ARG A 396 -6.18 -14.51 14.62
N ARG A 397 -6.68 -13.46 13.99
CA ARG A 397 -5.97 -12.17 13.94
C ARG A 397 -5.72 -11.62 15.33
N LEU A 398 -6.72 -11.63 16.19
CA LEU A 398 -6.61 -11.17 17.57
C LEU A 398 -5.59 -11.98 18.38
N LEU A 399 -5.58 -13.31 18.21
CA LEU A 399 -4.60 -14.21 18.83
C LEU A 399 -3.17 -13.88 18.39
N HIS A 400 -2.99 -13.67 17.10
CA HIS A 400 -1.70 -13.25 16.53
C HIS A 400 -1.24 -11.91 17.14
N ASP A 401 -2.06 -10.87 17.04
CA ASP A 401 -1.68 -9.52 17.45
C ASP A 401 -1.37 -9.42 18.97
N LEU A 402 -2.15 -10.09 19.80
CA LEU A 402 -2.00 -10.01 21.24
C LEU A 402 -1.02 -11.03 21.83
N CYS A 403 -1.02 -12.24 21.31
CA CYS A 403 -0.27 -13.36 21.89
C CYS A 403 0.95 -13.76 21.04
N GLY A 404 1.09 -13.26 19.80
CA GLY A 404 2.15 -13.64 18.87
C GLY A 404 2.03 -15.09 18.38
N GLN A 405 0.86 -15.72 18.52
CA GLN A 405 0.62 -17.09 18.08
C GLN A 405 0.00 -17.07 16.69
N ILE A 406 0.56 -17.85 15.76
CA ILE A 406 0.02 -18.03 14.42
C ILE A 406 -0.60 -19.42 14.34
N LYS A 407 -1.84 -19.45 13.87
CA LYS A 407 -2.53 -20.69 13.52
C LYS A 407 -2.54 -20.85 12.00
N PRO A 408 -2.19 -22.03 11.48
CA PRO A 408 -2.37 -22.35 10.05
C PRO A 408 -3.81 -22.06 9.59
N ASN A 409 -3.97 -21.74 8.32
CA ASN A 409 -5.29 -21.37 7.77
C ASN A 409 -6.35 -22.48 7.89
N SER A 410 -5.92 -23.73 8.06
CA SER A 410 -6.77 -24.91 8.25
C SER A 410 -7.16 -25.20 9.70
N GLU A 411 -6.57 -24.50 10.68
CA GLU A 411 -6.85 -24.75 12.10
C GLU A 411 -7.77 -23.70 12.69
N ASP A 412 -8.86 -24.15 13.31
CA ASP A 412 -9.77 -23.29 14.06
C ASP A 412 -9.15 -22.83 15.39
N VAL A 413 -9.55 -21.64 15.84
CA VAL A 413 -9.21 -21.12 17.16
C VAL A 413 -9.94 -21.93 18.22
N ASN A 414 -9.18 -22.62 19.06
CA ASN A 414 -9.73 -23.49 20.11
C ASN A 414 -9.89 -22.75 21.46
N ALA A 415 -10.45 -23.47 22.45
CA ALA A 415 -10.71 -22.88 23.78
C ALA A 415 -9.43 -22.41 24.50
N TYR A 416 -8.29 -23.08 24.28
CA TYR A 416 -6.99 -22.68 24.83
C TYR A 416 -6.53 -21.35 24.23
N ASP A 417 -6.67 -21.17 22.93
CA ASP A 417 -6.31 -19.94 22.20
C ASP A 417 -7.14 -18.75 22.69
N LEU A 418 -8.46 -18.94 22.87
CA LEU A 418 -9.34 -17.91 23.44
C LEU A 418 -8.95 -17.57 24.88
N LYS A 419 -8.51 -18.55 25.67
CA LYS A 419 -7.98 -18.31 27.02
C LYS A 419 -6.67 -17.53 26.99
N CYS A 420 -5.79 -17.74 26.00
CA CYS A 420 -4.58 -16.94 25.82
C CYS A 420 -4.91 -15.46 25.55
N ILE A 421 -5.90 -15.16 24.70
CA ILE A 421 -6.39 -13.80 24.45
C ILE A 421 -6.89 -13.19 25.77
N THR A 422 -7.75 -13.89 26.47
CA THR A 422 -8.31 -13.46 27.75
C THR A 422 -7.22 -13.17 28.79
N ASN A 423 -6.24 -14.04 28.92
CA ASN A 423 -5.11 -13.84 29.82
C ASN A 423 -4.27 -12.60 29.43
N CYS A 424 -4.07 -12.36 28.15
CA CYS A 424 -3.40 -11.16 27.66
C CYS A 424 -4.18 -9.89 28.04
N MET A 425 -5.48 -9.88 27.86
CA MET A 425 -6.37 -8.77 28.26
C MET A 425 -6.34 -8.50 29.76
N MET A 426 -6.14 -9.54 30.58
CA MET A 426 -6.05 -9.42 32.06
C MET A 426 -4.68 -8.91 32.53
N SER A 427 -3.61 -9.42 31.94
CA SER A 427 -2.24 -9.22 32.45
C SER A 427 -1.50 -8.03 31.83
N LYS A 428 -2.00 -7.51 30.70
CA LYS A 428 -1.37 -6.42 29.94
C LYS A 428 -2.33 -5.27 29.71
N LYS A 429 -1.78 -4.08 29.49
CA LYS A 429 -2.55 -2.92 29.04
C LYS A 429 -2.74 -3.03 27.53
N VAL A 430 -3.97 -3.36 27.11
CA VAL A 430 -4.28 -3.70 25.71
C VAL A 430 -5.27 -2.70 25.10
N LEU A 431 -5.06 -2.31 23.85
CA LEU A 431 -6.01 -1.56 23.03
C LEU A 431 -6.53 -2.44 21.88
N VAL A 432 -7.82 -2.68 21.84
CA VAL A 432 -8.45 -3.36 20.71
C VAL A 432 -9.48 -2.46 20.04
N VAL A 433 -9.38 -2.32 18.73
CA VAL A 433 -10.42 -1.69 17.89
C VAL A 433 -11.13 -2.78 17.12
N VAL A 434 -12.46 -2.79 17.19
CA VAL A 434 -13.34 -3.69 16.45
C VAL A 434 -14.19 -2.86 15.50
N ASP A 435 -13.84 -2.88 14.22
CA ASP A 435 -14.48 -2.04 13.22
C ASP A 435 -15.60 -2.76 12.47
N ASP A 436 -16.70 -2.05 12.26
CA ASP A 436 -17.94 -2.45 11.57
C ASP A 436 -18.52 -3.80 12.06
N VAL A 437 -18.91 -3.84 13.32
CA VAL A 437 -19.61 -5.01 13.88
C VAL A 437 -21.01 -5.10 13.30
N GLY A 438 -21.27 -6.14 12.52
CA GLY A 438 -22.55 -6.32 11.82
C GLY A 438 -23.63 -6.99 12.64
N THR A 439 -23.31 -8.07 13.35
CA THR A 439 -24.29 -8.90 14.06
C THR A 439 -24.03 -8.95 15.56
N ARG A 440 -25.08 -9.26 16.30
CA ARG A 440 -25.00 -9.42 17.76
C ARG A 440 -24.14 -10.63 18.14
N GLU A 441 -24.23 -11.71 17.36
CA GLU A 441 -23.48 -12.95 17.59
C GLU A 441 -21.97 -12.70 17.48
N ASN A 442 -21.55 -11.98 16.45
CA ASN A 442 -20.13 -11.60 16.27
C ASN A 442 -19.62 -10.75 17.42
N LEU A 443 -20.42 -9.77 17.85
CA LEU A 443 -20.07 -8.93 18.98
C LEU A 443 -19.94 -9.74 20.27
N LYS A 444 -20.90 -10.61 20.56
CA LYS A 444 -20.92 -11.47 21.74
C LYS A 444 -19.67 -12.36 21.81
N ALA A 445 -19.33 -13.01 20.68
CA ALA A 445 -18.13 -13.87 20.59
C ALA A 445 -16.83 -13.11 20.88
N LEU A 446 -16.72 -11.84 20.48
CA LEU A 446 -15.56 -11.01 20.76
C LEU A 446 -15.56 -10.48 22.19
N LEU A 447 -16.68 -9.98 22.70
CA LEU A 447 -16.75 -9.44 24.05
C LEU A 447 -16.48 -10.49 25.13
N GLN A 448 -16.80 -11.77 24.89
CA GLN A 448 -16.45 -12.87 25.80
C GLN A 448 -14.95 -12.98 26.09
N VAL A 449 -14.10 -12.63 25.14
CA VAL A 449 -12.64 -12.71 25.28
C VAL A 449 -11.96 -11.36 25.56
N LEU A 450 -12.62 -10.25 25.17
CA LEU A 450 -12.07 -8.90 25.31
C LEU A 450 -12.46 -8.22 26.63
N VAL A 451 -13.61 -8.60 27.24
CA VAL A 451 -14.13 -7.96 28.46
C VAL A 451 -13.94 -8.90 29.63
N VAL A 452 -12.90 -8.66 30.40
CA VAL A 452 -12.57 -9.49 31.57
C VAL A 452 -12.77 -8.68 32.84
N LYS A 453 -13.59 -9.21 33.77
CA LYS A 453 -13.78 -8.61 35.09
C LYS A 453 -12.57 -8.95 35.97
N GLY A 454 -11.99 -7.95 36.62
CA GLY A 454 -10.92 -8.13 37.62
C GLY A 454 -9.50 -8.11 37.07
N GLY A 455 -9.27 -7.61 35.84
CA GLY A 455 -7.91 -7.38 35.32
C GLY A 455 -7.19 -6.28 36.09
N GLU A 456 -5.90 -6.50 36.41
CA GLU A 456 -5.07 -5.52 37.14
C GLU A 456 -4.70 -4.30 36.28
N ARG A 457 -4.85 -4.39 34.95
CA ARG A 457 -4.46 -3.36 33.99
C ARG A 457 -5.66 -2.89 33.16
N GLU A 458 -5.68 -1.60 32.86
CA GLU A 458 -6.79 -0.95 32.14
C GLU A 458 -6.73 -1.17 30.63
N SER A 459 -7.15 -2.36 30.18
CA SER A 459 -7.37 -2.63 28.77
C SER A 459 -8.59 -1.88 28.25
N LYS A 460 -8.54 -1.44 26.99
CA LYS A 460 -9.56 -0.60 26.35
C LYS A 460 -10.02 -1.21 25.03
N VAL A 461 -11.33 -1.11 24.78
CA VAL A 461 -11.95 -1.59 23.53
C VAL A 461 -12.73 -0.45 22.87
N ILE A 462 -12.52 -0.26 21.58
CA ILE A 462 -13.28 0.67 20.75
C ILE A 462 -14.04 -0.15 19.72
N ILE A 463 -15.34 0.08 19.60
CA ILE A 463 -16.21 -0.67 18.67
C ILE A 463 -16.91 0.34 17.77
N THR A 464 -16.85 0.14 16.46
CA THR A 464 -17.67 0.92 15.53
C THR A 464 -18.88 0.12 15.09
N CYS A 465 -20.05 0.71 15.16
CA CYS A 465 -21.29 0.11 14.63
C CYS A 465 -22.31 1.19 14.24
N GLN A 466 -23.37 0.76 13.54
CA GLN A 466 -24.44 1.68 13.13
C GLN A 466 -25.54 1.80 14.18
N ASN A 467 -25.78 0.73 14.95
CA ASN A 467 -26.88 0.66 15.90
C ASN A 467 -26.39 0.45 17.34
N TRP A 468 -26.65 1.43 18.20
CA TRP A 468 -26.32 1.34 19.63
C TRP A 468 -26.99 0.16 20.37
N GLN A 469 -28.19 -0.25 19.94
CA GLN A 469 -28.91 -1.35 20.61
C GLN A 469 -28.08 -2.65 20.60
N THR A 470 -27.29 -2.89 19.56
CA THR A 470 -26.41 -4.07 19.48
C THR A 470 -25.40 -4.10 20.63
N LEU A 471 -24.77 -2.96 20.95
CA LEU A 471 -23.81 -2.83 22.07
C LEU A 471 -24.51 -2.89 23.42
N ARG A 472 -25.65 -2.21 23.57
CA ARG A 472 -26.41 -2.16 24.79
C ARG A 472 -26.90 -3.53 25.25
N LEU A 473 -27.39 -4.35 24.30
CA LEU A 473 -27.85 -5.72 24.59
C LEU A 473 -26.74 -6.67 25.06
N GLU A 474 -25.50 -6.36 24.73
CA GLU A 474 -24.30 -7.08 25.23
C GLU A 474 -23.65 -6.41 26.47
N GLY A 475 -24.36 -5.51 27.13
CA GLY A 475 -23.96 -4.95 28.42
C GLY A 475 -22.96 -3.79 28.37
N VAL A 476 -22.76 -3.17 27.20
CA VAL A 476 -21.91 -1.97 27.11
C VAL A 476 -22.65 -0.78 27.76
N SER A 477 -21.97 -0.10 28.70
CA SER A 477 -22.51 1.04 29.43
C SER A 477 -22.88 2.22 28.51
N GLU A 478 -23.96 2.92 28.81
CA GLU A 478 -24.34 4.17 28.14
C GLU A 478 -23.24 5.24 28.21
N ASP A 479 -22.41 5.23 29.25
CA ASP A 479 -21.26 6.12 29.37
C ASP A 479 -20.22 5.90 28.25
N GLY A 480 -20.17 4.70 27.69
CA GLY A 480 -19.30 4.35 26.55
C GLY A 480 -19.84 4.80 25.20
N LYS A 481 -21.09 5.27 25.10
CA LYS A 481 -21.69 5.70 23.84
C LYS A 481 -21.07 7.02 23.34
N VAL A 482 -20.68 7.03 22.06
CA VAL A 482 -20.21 8.21 21.32
C VAL A 482 -20.91 8.28 19.98
N ASP A 483 -21.83 9.20 19.86
CA ASP A 483 -22.46 9.51 18.57
C ASP A 483 -21.49 10.35 17.73
N VAL A 484 -21.04 9.80 16.60
CA VAL A 484 -20.11 10.48 15.68
C VAL A 484 -20.86 11.61 14.96
N ALA A 485 -20.41 12.84 15.15
CA ALA A 485 -21.04 14.02 14.56
C ALA A 485 -20.63 14.21 13.09
N LEU A 486 -21.53 14.77 12.30
CA LEU A 486 -21.24 15.28 10.96
C LEU A 486 -20.17 16.38 11.02
N LEU A 487 -19.49 16.64 9.91
CA LEU A 487 -18.58 17.77 9.77
C LEU A 487 -19.35 19.09 9.83
N ASN A 488 -18.75 20.11 10.43
CA ASN A 488 -19.27 21.47 10.34
C ASN A 488 -19.02 22.04 8.92
N VAL A 489 -19.54 23.22 8.65
CA VAL A 489 -19.50 23.81 7.30
C VAL A 489 -18.06 24.08 6.84
N GLU A 490 -17.20 24.57 7.74
CA GLU A 490 -15.79 24.84 7.45
C GLU A 490 -15.03 23.55 7.14
N GLN A 491 -15.23 22.53 7.97
CA GLN A 491 -14.64 21.19 7.77
C GLN A 491 -15.14 20.55 6.48
N ALA A 492 -16.43 20.67 6.18
CA ALA A 492 -17.02 20.16 4.94
C ALA A 492 -16.45 20.85 3.70
N ARG A 493 -16.26 22.17 3.77
CA ARG A 493 -15.61 22.95 2.71
C ARG A 493 -14.16 22.52 2.49
N GLU A 494 -13.41 22.36 3.55
CA GLU A 494 -12.01 21.92 3.51
C GLU A 494 -11.90 20.52 2.86
N LEU A 495 -12.72 19.56 3.30
CA LEU A 495 -12.71 18.22 2.76
C LEU A 495 -13.12 18.17 1.28
N LEU A 496 -14.18 18.87 0.89
CA LEU A 496 -14.58 18.96 -0.51
C LEU A 496 -13.49 19.60 -1.37
N SER A 497 -12.90 20.72 -0.91
CA SER A 497 -11.81 21.39 -1.61
C SER A 497 -10.61 20.46 -1.81
N TYR A 498 -10.25 19.70 -0.78
CA TYR A 498 -9.19 18.69 -0.88
C TYR A 498 -9.46 17.69 -2.00
N HIS A 499 -10.66 17.10 -2.05
CA HIS A 499 -11.01 16.08 -3.05
C HIS A 499 -11.16 16.65 -4.46
N VAL A 500 -11.63 17.88 -4.61
CA VAL A 500 -11.70 18.57 -5.91
C VAL A 500 -10.31 18.90 -6.43
N PHE A 501 -9.43 19.45 -5.61
CA PHE A 501 -8.12 19.97 -6.04
C PHE A 501 -6.94 19.06 -5.67
N LYS A 502 -7.20 17.86 -5.12
CA LYS A 502 -6.19 16.87 -4.71
C LYS A 502 -5.10 17.46 -3.79
N GLY A 503 -5.52 18.24 -2.81
CA GLY A 503 -4.62 18.84 -1.83
C GLY A 503 -3.79 20.04 -2.34
N VAL A 504 -3.93 20.41 -3.61
CA VAL A 504 -3.30 21.63 -4.13
C VAL A 504 -4.15 22.82 -3.71
N SER A 505 -3.56 23.79 -3.00
CA SER A 505 -4.23 25.05 -2.66
C SER A 505 -4.45 25.88 -3.93
N LYS A 506 -5.55 25.63 -4.61
CA LYS A 506 -6.01 26.44 -5.74
C LYS A 506 -7.21 27.27 -5.29
N PRO A 507 -7.22 28.58 -5.54
CA PRO A 507 -8.42 29.37 -5.32
C PRO A 507 -9.52 28.88 -6.27
N ILE A 508 -10.73 28.77 -5.74
CA ILE A 508 -11.92 28.47 -6.55
C ILE A 508 -12.08 29.63 -7.55
N HIS A 509 -12.26 29.31 -8.82
CA HIS A 509 -12.48 30.32 -9.85
C HIS A 509 -13.68 31.19 -9.48
N LYS A 510 -13.58 32.51 -9.63
CA LYS A 510 -14.59 33.50 -9.17
C LYS A 510 -16.05 33.20 -9.58
N GLY A 511 -16.27 32.44 -10.67
CA GLY A 511 -17.62 32.03 -11.09
C GLY A 511 -18.16 30.79 -10.36
N PHE A 512 -17.31 30.03 -9.64
CA PHE A 512 -17.70 28.74 -9.04
C PHE A 512 -17.96 28.81 -7.53
N GLU A 513 -17.65 29.93 -6.89
CA GLU A 513 -17.81 30.06 -5.43
C GLU A 513 -19.23 29.74 -4.96
N ASN A 514 -20.23 30.29 -5.64
CA ASN A 514 -21.64 30.09 -5.27
C ASN A 514 -22.09 28.64 -5.42
N ILE A 515 -21.74 27.97 -6.52
CA ILE A 515 -22.12 26.56 -6.76
C ILE A 515 -21.36 25.64 -5.80
N PHE A 516 -20.10 25.91 -5.52
CA PHE A 516 -19.30 25.16 -4.56
C PHE A 516 -19.93 25.20 -3.16
N GLU A 517 -20.33 26.39 -2.67
CA GLU A 517 -21.00 26.54 -1.38
C GLU A 517 -22.36 25.83 -1.33
N LYS A 518 -23.09 25.80 -2.45
CA LYS A 518 -24.34 25.03 -2.54
C LYS A 518 -24.08 23.53 -2.44
N ILE A 519 -23.02 23.02 -3.08
CA ILE A 519 -22.61 21.62 -3.02
C ILE A 519 -22.17 21.24 -1.59
N VAL A 520 -21.34 22.09 -0.94
CA VAL A 520 -20.94 21.88 0.47
C VAL A 520 -22.17 21.72 1.37
N LYS A 521 -23.16 22.60 1.20
CA LYS A 521 -24.42 22.54 1.99
C LYS A 521 -25.26 21.31 1.67
N ALA A 522 -25.34 20.95 0.39
CA ALA A 522 -26.11 19.79 -0.07
C ALA A 522 -25.52 18.46 0.45
N CYS A 523 -24.18 18.36 0.59
CA CYS A 523 -23.51 17.20 1.20
C CYS A 523 -23.77 17.08 2.72
N ALA A 524 -24.38 18.07 3.36
CA ALA A 524 -24.82 18.07 4.76
C ALA A 524 -23.72 17.68 5.78
N GLY A 525 -22.44 17.89 5.45
CA GLY A 525 -21.31 17.52 6.31
C GLY A 525 -21.03 16.02 6.38
N LEU A 526 -21.59 15.20 5.49
CA LEU A 526 -21.31 13.77 5.41
C LEU A 526 -19.99 13.54 4.65
N PRO A 527 -18.93 12.99 5.29
CA PRO A 527 -17.62 12.83 4.65
C PRO A 527 -17.66 12.07 3.34
N LEU A 528 -18.37 10.94 3.29
CA LEU A 528 -18.51 10.13 2.08
C LEU A 528 -19.14 10.91 0.91
N SER A 529 -20.17 11.72 1.17
CA SER A 529 -20.79 12.55 0.12
C SER A 529 -19.81 13.61 -0.41
N LEU A 530 -19.01 14.19 0.47
CA LEU A 530 -18.01 15.20 0.11
C LEU A 530 -16.86 14.60 -0.71
N GLU A 531 -16.36 13.43 -0.32
CA GLU A 531 -15.33 12.68 -1.04
C GLU A 531 -15.79 12.34 -2.45
N MET A 532 -17.00 11.80 -2.58
CA MET A 532 -17.57 11.39 -3.85
C MET A 532 -17.82 12.56 -4.78
N MET A 533 -18.47 13.60 -4.25
CA MET A 533 -18.74 14.81 -5.01
C MET A 533 -17.41 15.47 -5.44
N GLY A 534 -16.44 15.53 -4.53
CA GLY A 534 -15.11 16.06 -4.84
C GLY A 534 -14.40 15.26 -5.92
N GLY A 535 -14.45 13.93 -5.89
CA GLY A 535 -13.90 13.07 -6.94
C GLY A 535 -14.58 13.27 -8.29
N PHE A 536 -15.92 13.38 -8.31
CA PHE A 536 -16.68 13.67 -9.52
C PHE A 536 -16.28 15.02 -10.13
N LEU A 537 -16.25 16.09 -9.34
CA LEU A 537 -15.88 17.42 -9.81
C LEU A 537 -14.42 17.46 -10.28
N HIS A 538 -13.52 16.76 -9.57
CA HIS A 538 -12.11 16.65 -9.98
C HIS A 538 -11.94 16.05 -11.37
N ALA A 539 -12.69 15.00 -11.68
CA ALA A 539 -12.63 14.31 -12.97
C ALA A 539 -12.95 15.24 -14.16
N HIS A 540 -13.64 16.35 -13.92
CA HIS A 540 -14.06 17.28 -14.97
C HIS A 540 -13.25 18.60 -14.98
N LEU A 541 -12.26 18.77 -14.09
CA LEU A 541 -11.42 19.98 -14.05
C LEU A 541 -10.52 20.18 -15.28
N HIS A 542 -10.32 19.15 -16.10
CA HIS A 542 -9.56 19.24 -17.34
C HIS A 542 -10.32 19.93 -18.49
N LEU A 543 -11.64 20.11 -18.35
CA LEU A 543 -12.48 20.79 -19.35
C LEU A 543 -12.28 22.32 -19.29
N LYS A 544 -12.73 23.02 -20.33
CA LYS A 544 -12.77 24.48 -20.31
C LYS A 544 -13.70 24.99 -19.20
N VAL A 545 -13.39 26.16 -18.66
CA VAL A 545 -14.14 26.75 -17.51
C VAL A 545 -15.65 26.86 -17.81
N ASP A 546 -16.01 27.26 -19.03
CA ASP A 546 -17.42 27.42 -19.45
C ASP A 546 -18.17 26.08 -19.51
N ASP A 547 -17.46 24.98 -19.79
CA ASP A 547 -18.03 23.63 -19.83
C ASP A 547 -18.14 22.99 -18.45
N GLN A 548 -17.36 23.44 -17.47
CA GLN A 548 -17.37 22.90 -16.11
C GLN A 548 -18.62 23.32 -15.32
N LEU A 549 -19.07 24.57 -15.44
CA LEU A 549 -20.16 25.10 -14.63
C LEU A 549 -21.47 24.33 -14.81
N PRO A 550 -21.92 24.01 -16.06
CA PRO A 550 -23.12 23.17 -16.26
C PRO A 550 -23.02 21.80 -15.60
N ILE A 551 -21.81 21.19 -15.62
CA ILE A 551 -21.57 19.87 -14.99
C ILE A 551 -21.70 19.97 -13.47
N TRP A 552 -21.18 21.04 -12.87
CA TRP A 552 -21.30 21.28 -11.42
C TRP A 552 -22.77 21.54 -11.01
N GLU A 553 -23.53 22.24 -11.84
CA GLU A 553 -24.96 22.46 -11.64
C GLU A 553 -25.76 21.16 -11.76
N GLU A 554 -25.46 20.34 -12.76
CA GLU A 554 -26.07 19.01 -12.92
C GLU A 554 -25.75 18.10 -11.73
N ALA A 555 -24.49 18.09 -11.26
CA ALA A 555 -24.06 17.33 -10.09
C ALA A 555 -24.82 17.74 -8.82
N LEU A 556 -25.00 19.06 -8.62
CA LEU A 556 -25.81 19.58 -7.52
C LEU A 556 -27.28 19.17 -7.64
N GLN A 557 -27.84 19.19 -8.85
CA GLN A 557 -29.22 18.77 -9.10
C GLN A 557 -29.40 17.27 -8.82
N LYS A 558 -28.48 16.44 -9.31
CA LYS A 558 -28.49 14.98 -9.04
C LYS A 558 -28.38 14.69 -7.54
N LEU A 559 -27.50 15.38 -6.82
CA LEU A 559 -27.36 15.24 -5.37
C LEU A 559 -28.65 15.63 -4.64
N ASN A 560 -29.30 16.72 -5.02
CA ASN A 560 -30.56 17.17 -4.43
C ASN A 560 -31.73 16.21 -4.74
N ASN A 561 -31.72 15.57 -5.91
CA ASN A 561 -32.75 14.62 -6.34
C ASN A 561 -32.44 13.18 -5.90
N MET A 562 -31.28 12.92 -5.28
CA MET A 562 -30.78 11.59 -4.98
C MET A 562 -30.64 10.71 -6.24
N GLU A 563 -30.14 11.25 -7.32
CA GLU A 563 -29.89 10.56 -8.58
C GLU A 563 -28.44 10.10 -8.70
N PRO A 564 -28.13 9.00 -9.41
CA PRO A 564 -26.75 8.55 -9.61
C PRO A 564 -25.93 9.58 -10.38
N LEU A 565 -24.72 9.87 -9.92
CA LEU A 565 -23.80 10.81 -10.60
C LEU A 565 -23.34 10.28 -11.97
N TYR A 566 -23.15 8.97 -12.09
CA TYR A 566 -22.63 8.30 -13.29
C TYR A 566 -23.68 7.57 -14.14
N GLY A 567 -24.96 7.78 -13.90
CA GLY A 567 -26.07 7.27 -14.75
C GLY A 567 -26.40 5.78 -14.61
N ASP A 568 -25.66 4.99 -13.84
CA ASP A 568 -25.96 3.58 -13.58
C ASP A 568 -26.57 3.40 -12.18
N LYS A 569 -27.82 2.87 -12.12
CA LYS A 569 -28.52 2.54 -10.87
C LYS A 569 -27.84 1.41 -10.06
N ASN A 570 -26.91 0.66 -10.67
CA ASN A 570 -26.09 -0.34 -9.99
C ASN A 570 -24.80 0.24 -9.43
N ASP A 571 -24.58 1.56 -9.53
CA ASP A 571 -23.43 2.21 -8.95
C ASP A 571 -23.46 1.97 -7.42
N LYS A 572 -22.40 1.32 -6.91
CA LYS A 572 -22.19 1.10 -5.47
C LYS A 572 -22.32 2.39 -4.67
N LEU A 573 -22.01 3.47 -5.30
CA LEU A 573 -22.01 4.83 -4.86
C LEU A 573 -23.43 5.35 -4.60
N TYR A 574 -24.34 5.15 -5.56
CA TYR A 574 -25.75 5.48 -5.46
C TYR A 574 -26.41 4.71 -4.34
N ASN A 575 -26.22 3.38 -4.31
CA ASN A 575 -26.79 2.52 -3.27
C ASN A 575 -26.26 2.88 -1.87
N THR A 576 -24.99 3.31 -1.75
CA THR A 576 -24.42 3.75 -0.47
C THR A 576 -24.98 5.10 -0.05
N LEU A 577 -25.14 6.05 -0.97
CA LEU A 577 -25.77 7.35 -0.66
C LEU A 577 -27.25 7.18 -0.33
N GLU A 578 -27.98 6.41 -1.10
CA GLU A 578 -29.38 6.11 -0.85
C GLU A 578 -29.57 5.43 0.52
N PHE A 579 -28.71 4.46 0.85
CA PHE A 579 -28.69 3.82 2.16
C PHE A 579 -28.34 4.80 3.29
N CYS A 580 -27.34 5.66 3.08
CA CYS A 580 -26.95 6.69 4.04
C CYS A 580 -28.05 7.73 4.23
N TYR A 581 -28.70 8.19 3.16
CA TYR A 581 -29.80 9.13 3.23
C TYR A 581 -31.07 8.51 3.85
N ASN A 582 -31.36 7.24 3.55
CA ASN A 582 -32.47 6.52 4.16
C ASN A 582 -32.24 6.26 5.65
N GLY A 583 -31.00 5.99 6.07
CA GLY A 583 -30.62 5.90 7.49
C GLY A 583 -30.72 7.23 8.26
N LEU A 584 -30.60 8.38 7.59
CA LEU A 584 -30.91 9.69 8.17
C LEU A 584 -32.42 9.89 8.44
N ALA A 585 -33.26 9.14 7.75
CA ALA A 585 -34.71 9.30 7.83
C ALA A 585 -35.30 8.89 9.17
N ASP A 586 -34.68 7.94 9.85
CA ASP A 586 -35.19 7.40 11.12
C ASP A 586 -34.71 8.18 12.34
N SER A 587 -33.78 9.12 12.17
CA SER A 587 -33.35 10.03 13.22
C SER A 587 -34.11 11.37 13.16
N GLU A 588 -34.27 12.04 14.30
CA GLU A 588 -34.93 13.37 14.36
C GLU A 588 -34.17 14.43 13.51
N ARG A 589 -32.84 14.26 13.32
CA ARG A 589 -32.00 15.06 12.42
C ARG A 589 -32.24 14.71 10.96
N GLY A 590 -32.41 13.45 10.62
CA GLY A 590 -32.78 13.00 9.26
C GLY A 590 -34.11 13.59 8.82
N ARG A 591 -35.09 13.69 9.73
CA ARG A 591 -36.36 14.39 9.47
C ARG A 591 -36.20 15.88 9.20
N ARG A 592 -35.21 16.55 9.84
CA ARG A 592 -34.89 17.97 9.54
C ARG A 592 -34.24 18.14 8.18
N ILE A 593 -33.33 17.27 7.80
CA ILE A 593 -32.65 17.29 6.49
C ILE A 593 -33.66 16.96 5.38
N ARG A 594 -34.51 15.93 5.54
CA ARG A 594 -35.64 15.68 4.62
C ARG A 594 -36.58 16.88 4.49
N ARG A 595 -36.93 17.55 5.57
CA ARG A 595 -37.79 18.75 5.50
C ARG A 595 -37.14 19.92 4.78
N HIS A 596 -35.81 20.03 4.76
CA HIS A 596 -35.10 21.06 3.98
C HIS A 596 -35.00 20.71 2.49
N VAL A 597 -34.86 19.41 2.17
CA VAL A 597 -34.79 18.91 0.78
C VAL A 597 -36.19 18.82 0.16
N ILE A 598 -37.20 18.35 0.92
CA ILE A 598 -38.57 18.15 0.43
C ILE A 598 -39.40 19.47 0.41
N LYS A 599 -39.09 20.49 1.23
CA LYS A 599 -39.77 21.78 1.20
C LYS A 599 -39.42 22.67 0.01
N ARG A 600 -38.60 22.19 -0.95
CA ARG A 600 -38.28 22.89 -2.20
C ARG A 600 -38.78 22.16 -3.46
N LYS A 601 -39.71 21.20 -3.32
CA LYS A 601 -40.59 20.76 -4.42
C LYS A 601 -41.82 21.61 -4.50
#